data_dfaf731f2d97b2fdfa1c0352e8b66fcb
#
_entry.id   dfaf731f2d97b2fdfa1c0352e8b66fcb
#
_cell.length_a   1.000
_cell.length_b   1.000
_cell.length_c   1.000
_cell.angle_alpha   90.00
_cell.angle_beta   90.00
_cell.angle_gamma   90.00
#
_symmetry.space_group_name_H-M   'P 1'
#
loop_
_entity.id
_entity.type
_entity.pdbx_description
1 polymer ?
#
loop_
_entity_poly.entity_id
_entity_poly.type
_entity_poly.pdbx_seq_one_letter_code
_entity_poly.pdbx_strand_id
1 'polypeptide(L)'
;DALPIYSEGRIQRAGYSLCLLERLQDSLRRRDIWLENSDRWGDPRQKFLQGKEWQAQRIAVCRALGHPTDGGNAVKQLATELDETWKTVASRFELNAAVSICHQGKYPSLTISSLEKLEEPQPLILLNSRVRQLVPPVDLTELLLEIDARTGFTREFTHVSESEARAQDLNISLCAVLLAEACNIGHEPLIKHSIPALTRHRLSWVKQNYIRAETLVSANARLVDFQSTLELSERWGGGEVASADGMRFVTPVKTLNSGPNRKYFGSGRGITWYNFVSDQYSGFHGIVIPGTLRDSIFVLEGLLEQQTGLNPVEIMTDTGGSSDIIFGQIGRAHV
;
A
#
# COMPACT_ATOMS: atom_id res chain seq x y z
N ASP A 1 7.43 -6.06 29.80
CA ASP A 1 7.58 -6.00 31.24
C ASP A 1 8.04 -4.61 31.62
N ALA A 2 7.10 -3.78 32.12
CA ALA A 2 7.41 -2.45 32.60
C ALA A 2 8.26 -2.57 33.87
N LEU A 3 9.46 -1.99 33.87
CA LEU A 3 10.27 -1.83 35.06
C LEU A 3 9.43 -1.11 36.14
N PRO A 4 9.48 -1.53 37.41
CA PRO A 4 8.69 -0.88 38.45
C PRO A 4 9.11 0.60 38.57
N ILE A 5 8.15 1.51 38.35
CA ILE A 5 8.36 2.95 38.47
C ILE A 5 8.54 3.35 39.94
N TYR A 6 8.04 2.54 40.88
CA TYR A 6 8.13 2.76 42.31
C TYR A 6 8.95 1.65 42.97
N SER A 7 9.88 2.03 43.83
CA SER A 7 10.57 1.16 44.76
C SER A 7 10.58 1.85 46.13
N GLU A 8 10.15 1.15 47.17
CA GLU A 8 10.08 1.66 48.55
C GLU A 8 9.33 2.99 48.71
N GLY A 9 8.24 3.16 47.93
CA GLY A 9 7.41 4.38 47.96
C GLY A 9 8.03 5.59 47.27
N ARG A 10 9.17 5.44 46.60
CA ARG A 10 9.84 6.52 45.84
C ARG A 10 9.85 6.20 44.34
N ILE A 11 9.73 7.26 43.51
CA ILE A 11 9.82 7.14 42.07
C ILE A 11 11.28 6.82 41.70
N GLN A 12 11.46 5.71 41.01
CA GLN A 12 12.76 5.38 40.43
C GLN A 12 12.95 6.15 39.11
N ARG A 13 13.92 7.09 39.11
CA ARG A 13 14.19 7.95 37.96
C ARG A 13 14.46 7.19 36.67
N ALA A 14 15.21 6.09 36.73
CA ALA A 14 15.52 5.29 35.55
C ALA A 14 14.26 4.63 34.96
N GLY A 15 13.43 3.97 35.78
CA GLY A 15 12.17 3.36 35.35
C GLY A 15 11.19 4.38 34.81
N TYR A 16 11.05 5.52 35.48
CA TYR A 16 10.19 6.63 35.02
C TYR A 16 10.66 7.19 33.66
N SER A 17 11.98 7.43 33.52
CA SER A 17 12.54 7.94 32.25
C SER A 17 12.33 6.97 31.09
N LEU A 18 12.47 5.66 31.30
CA LEU A 18 12.22 4.66 30.27
C LEU A 18 10.74 4.62 29.87
N CYS A 19 9.82 4.64 30.84
CA CYS A 19 8.39 4.73 30.56
C CYS A 19 8.01 6.02 29.80
N LEU A 20 8.63 7.16 30.16
CA LEU A 20 8.41 8.41 29.46
C LEU A 20 8.88 8.36 28.00
N LEU A 21 10.09 7.79 27.79
CA LEU A 21 10.64 7.63 26.44
C LEU A 21 9.79 6.67 25.57
N GLU A 22 9.30 5.58 26.16
CA GLU A 22 8.37 4.67 25.47
C GLU A 22 7.07 5.38 25.08
N ARG A 23 6.46 6.11 26.01
CA ARG A 23 5.27 6.91 25.73
C ARG A 23 5.51 8.00 24.70
N LEU A 24 6.66 8.69 24.77
CA LEU A 24 7.07 9.68 23.79
C LEU A 24 7.21 9.05 22.41
N GLN A 25 7.87 7.90 22.32
CA GLN A 25 8.03 7.16 21.07
C GLN A 25 6.65 6.79 20.47
N ASP A 26 5.75 6.23 21.28
CA ASP A 26 4.43 5.84 20.83
C ASP A 26 3.59 7.05 20.37
N SER A 27 3.65 8.16 21.12
CA SER A 27 2.92 9.39 20.76
C SER A 27 3.46 10.03 19.49
N LEU A 28 4.79 10.03 19.27
CA LEU A 28 5.39 10.47 18.01
C LEU A 28 5.01 9.56 16.84
N ARG A 29 4.97 8.24 17.05
CA ARG A 29 4.57 7.28 16.02
C ARG A 29 3.11 7.45 15.60
N ARG A 30 2.23 7.72 16.56
CA ARG A 30 0.80 7.97 16.32
C ARG A 30 0.51 9.39 15.86
N ARG A 31 1.52 10.26 15.82
CA ARG A 31 1.38 11.69 15.49
C ARG A 31 0.48 12.46 16.50
N ASP A 32 0.34 11.96 17.72
CA ASP A 32 -0.33 12.69 18.81
C ASP A 32 0.47 13.93 19.24
N ILE A 33 1.80 13.85 19.09
CA ILE A 33 2.76 14.94 19.30
C ILE A 33 3.73 14.98 18.11
N TRP A 34 4.37 16.12 17.91
CA TRP A 34 5.30 16.35 16.81
C TRP A 34 6.50 17.20 17.25
N LEU A 35 7.53 17.24 16.41
CA LEU A 35 8.72 18.07 16.60
C LEU A 35 8.75 19.17 15.55
N GLU A 36 8.94 20.41 15.97
CA GLU A 36 9.18 21.52 15.06
C GLU A 36 10.44 21.26 14.23
N ASN A 37 10.43 21.67 12.98
CA ASN A 37 11.55 21.55 12.04
C ASN A 37 12.01 20.10 11.79
N SER A 38 11.15 19.13 11.95
CA SER A 38 11.42 17.73 11.63
C SER A 38 10.59 17.26 10.44
N ASP A 39 11.23 16.90 9.34
CA ASP A 39 10.55 16.31 8.19
C ASP A 39 9.83 15.00 8.57
N ARG A 40 10.51 14.19 9.36
CA ARG A 40 9.99 12.89 9.79
C ARG A 40 8.93 12.96 10.88
N TRP A 41 9.07 13.88 11.83
CA TRP A 41 8.24 13.99 13.02
C TRP A 41 7.52 15.33 13.10
N GLY A 42 7.41 16.04 11.99
CA GLY A 42 6.70 17.32 11.88
C GLY A 42 5.20 17.20 12.15
N ASP A 43 4.56 18.35 12.28
CA ASP A 43 3.11 18.41 12.52
C ASP A 43 2.33 17.94 11.26
N PRO A 44 1.63 16.79 11.33
CA PRO A 44 0.85 16.28 10.19
C PRO A 44 -0.31 17.23 9.82
N ARG A 45 -0.74 18.10 10.75
CA ARG A 45 -1.85 19.05 10.54
C ARG A 45 -1.48 20.19 9.61
N GLN A 46 -0.19 20.43 9.36
CA GLN A 46 0.24 21.43 8.36
C GLN A 46 -0.28 21.11 6.96
N LYS A 47 -0.60 19.83 6.69
CA LYS A 47 -1.18 19.37 5.44
C LYS A 47 -2.71 19.57 5.36
N PHE A 48 -3.37 19.94 6.44
CA PHE A 48 -4.82 20.13 6.50
C PHE A 48 -5.22 21.57 6.24
N LEU A 49 -6.38 21.76 5.67
CA LEU A 49 -6.99 23.08 5.61
C LEU A 49 -7.29 23.56 7.04
N GLN A 50 -6.76 24.73 7.41
CA GLN A 50 -6.89 25.27 8.73
C GLN A 50 -7.27 26.77 8.71
N GLY A 51 -7.79 27.24 9.84
CA GLY A 51 -8.06 28.65 10.05
C GLY A 51 -8.89 29.30 8.92
N LYS A 52 -8.35 30.34 8.30
CA LYS A 52 -9.03 31.11 7.25
C LYS A 52 -9.27 30.30 5.98
N GLU A 53 -8.36 29.42 5.60
CA GLU A 53 -8.49 28.55 4.43
C GLU A 53 -9.66 27.58 4.62
N TRP A 54 -9.73 26.93 5.77
CA TRP A 54 -10.85 26.07 6.12
C TRP A 54 -12.18 26.84 6.07
N GLN A 55 -12.23 28.03 6.66
CA GLN A 55 -13.47 28.84 6.68
C GLN A 55 -13.92 29.22 5.26
N ALA A 56 -12.98 29.50 4.35
CA ALA A 56 -13.29 29.82 2.96
C ALA A 56 -13.85 28.63 2.18
N GLN A 57 -13.34 27.43 2.44
CA GLN A 57 -13.65 26.24 1.66
C GLN A 57 -14.67 25.31 2.33
N ARG A 58 -14.97 25.49 3.62
CA ARG A 58 -15.81 24.61 4.43
C ARG A 58 -17.14 24.23 3.77
N ILE A 59 -17.83 25.20 3.19
CA ILE A 59 -19.16 24.96 2.56
C ILE A 59 -19.02 24.06 1.35
N ALA A 60 -18.02 24.30 0.51
CA ALA A 60 -17.76 23.49 -0.68
C ALA A 60 -17.37 22.06 -0.32
N VAL A 61 -16.44 21.90 0.65
CA VAL A 61 -15.99 20.60 1.15
C VAL A 61 -17.16 19.82 1.75
N CYS A 62 -17.90 20.43 2.70
CA CYS A 62 -19.01 19.74 3.34
C CYS A 62 -20.09 19.32 2.34
N ARG A 63 -20.35 20.15 1.30
CA ARG A 63 -21.29 19.82 0.25
C ARG A 63 -20.80 18.65 -0.61
N ALA A 64 -19.51 18.65 -0.98
CA ALA A 64 -18.90 17.57 -1.76
C ALA A 64 -18.94 16.22 -1.01
N LEU A 65 -18.76 16.27 0.31
CA LEU A 65 -18.78 15.08 1.18
C LEU A 65 -20.20 14.70 1.67
N GLY A 66 -21.23 15.46 1.31
CA GLY A 66 -22.60 15.22 1.80
C GLY A 66 -22.78 15.47 3.30
N HIS A 67 -21.88 16.22 3.95
CA HIS A 67 -21.93 16.47 5.38
C HIS A 67 -22.52 17.84 5.72
N PRO A 68 -23.21 17.98 6.87
CA PRO A 68 -23.64 19.28 7.37
C PRO A 68 -22.45 20.21 7.61
N THR A 69 -22.63 21.51 7.34
CA THR A 69 -21.60 22.54 7.59
C THR A 69 -21.39 22.81 9.07
N ASP A 70 -22.37 22.49 9.90
CA ASP A 70 -22.28 22.59 11.35
C ASP A 70 -21.82 21.26 11.96
N GLY A 71 -20.70 21.27 12.64
CA GLY A 71 -20.09 20.06 13.23
C GLY A 71 -20.96 19.40 14.30
N GLY A 72 -21.73 20.18 15.08
CA GLY A 72 -22.64 19.64 16.07
C GLY A 72 -23.79 18.85 15.42
N ASN A 73 -24.31 19.35 14.32
CA ASN A 73 -25.34 18.65 13.55
C ASN A 73 -24.78 17.40 12.85
N ALA A 74 -23.55 17.46 12.33
CA ALA A 74 -22.89 16.32 11.71
C ALA A 74 -22.69 15.18 12.74
N VAL A 75 -22.20 15.50 13.95
CA VAL A 75 -22.03 14.51 15.03
C VAL A 75 -23.38 13.92 15.47
N LYS A 76 -24.43 14.73 15.60
CA LYS A 76 -25.77 14.23 15.93
C LYS A 76 -26.32 13.28 14.88
N GLN A 77 -26.14 13.61 13.60
CA GLN A 77 -26.55 12.74 12.49
C GLN A 77 -25.84 11.39 12.53
N LEU A 78 -24.51 11.41 12.67
CA LEU A 78 -23.70 10.19 12.79
C LEU A 78 -24.06 9.37 14.03
N ALA A 79 -24.34 10.01 15.16
CA ALA A 79 -24.77 9.31 16.37
C ALA A 79 -26.13 8.64 16.19
N THR A 80 -27.07 9.27 15.51
CA THR A 80 -28.39 8.70 15.18
C THR A 80 -28.22 7.49 14.24
N GLU A 81 -27.45 7.64 13.18
CA GLU A 81 -27.17 6.57 12.23
C GLU A 81 -26.49 5.36 12.91
N LEU A 82 -25.52 5.61 13.79
CA LEU A 82 -24.86 4.58 14.57
C LEU A 82 -25.85 3.83 15.46
N ASP A 83 -26.72 4.56 16.18
CA ASP A 83 -27.73 3.97 17.08
C ASP A 83 -28.75 3.12 16.31
N GLU A 84 -29.22 3.60 15.16
CA GLU A 84 -30.16 2.87 14.29
C GLU A 84 -29.50 1.60 13.70
N THR A 85 -28.25 1.73 13.24
CA THR A 85 -27.47 0.60 12.73
C THR A 85 -27.24 -0.42 13.83
N TRP A 86 -26.88 0.02 15.03
CA TRP A 86 -26.71 -0.86 16.20
C TRP A 86 -27.99 -1.62 16.54
N LYS A 87 -29.14 -0.95 16.59
CA LYS A 87 -30.43 -1.59 16.84
C LYS A 87 -30.78 -2.61 15.77
N THR A 88 -30.48 -2.28 14.51
CA THR A 88 -30.69 -3.19 13.38
C THR A 88 -29.82 -4.44 13.49
N VAL A 89 -28.54 -4.28 13.80
CA VAL A 89 -27.62 -5.40 14.02
C VAL A 89 -28.05 -6.23 15.22
N ALA A 90 -28.40 -5.60 16.34
CA ALA A 90 -28.84 -6.30 17.56
C ALA A 90 -30.10 -7.13 17.32
N SER A 91 -31.08 -6.62 16.56
CA SER A 91 -32.31 -7.35 16.25
C SER A 91 -32.09 -8.58 15.35
N ARG A 92 -31.02 -8.61 14.57
CA ARG A 92 -30.65 -9.71 13.67
C ARG A 92 -29.65 -10.68 14.29
N PHE A 93 -29.11 -10.34 15.47
CA PHE A 93 -28.01 -11.08 16.08
C PHE A 93 -28.35 -12.56 16.30
N GLU A 94 -29.52 -12.85 16.87
CA GLU A 94 -29.97 -14.23 17.16
C GLU A 94 -30.22 -15.06 15.89
N LEU A 95 -30.46 -14.40 14.76
CA LEU A 95 -30.68 -15.04 13.46
C LEU A 95 -29.38 -15.33 12.72
N ASN A 96 -28.24 -14.78 13.19
CA ASN A 96 -26.96 -14.94 12.54
C ASN A 96 -26.20 -16.15 13.12
N ALA A 97 -26.28 -17.28 12.44
CA ALA A 97 -25.61 -18.51 12.86
C ALA A 97 -24.05 -18.40 12.91
N ALA A 98 -23.48 -17.41 12.24
CA ALA A 98 -22.04 -17.20 12.22
C ALA A 98 -21.51 -16.45 13.46
N VAL A 99 -22.41 -15.96 14.33
CA VAL A 99 -22.04 -15.14 15.48
C VAL A 99 -22.57 -15.76 16.76
N SER A 100 -21.74 -15.85 17.78
CA SER A 100 -22.14 -16.36 19.09
C SER A 100 -21.45 -15.58 20.23
N ILE A 101 -22.12 -15.52 21.37
CA ILE A 101 -21.53 -14.96 22.59
C ILE A 101 -21.07 -16.13 23.49
N CYS A 102 -19.77 -16.15 23.74
CA CYS A 102 -19.16 -17.11 24.64
C CYS A 102 -19.06 -16.53 26.06
N HIS A 103 -19.65 -17.20 27.06
CA HIS A 103 -19.64 -16.78 28.45
C HIS A 103 -18.57 -17.50 29.30
N GLN A 104 -17.57 -18.15 28.69
CA GLN A 104 -16.59 -18.98 29.40
C GLN A 104 -15.48 -18.20 30.12
N GLY A 105 -15.50 -16.86 30.12
CA GLY A 105 -14.51 -16.01 30.77
C GLY A 105 -15.09 -15.05 31.79
N LYS A 106 -14.21 -14.20 32.36
CA LYS A 106 -14.62 -13.12 33.27
C LYS A 106 -15.58 -12.12 32.59
N TYR A 107 -15.48 -11.98 31.28
CA TYR A 107 -16.35 -11.14 30.46
C TYR A 107 -16.86 -11.94 29.27
N PRO A 108 -18.11 -11.68 28.81
CA PRO A 108 -18.60 -12.27 27.58
C PRO A 108 -17.69 -11.90 26.40
N SER A 109 -17.40 -12.85 25.54
CA SER A 109 -16.64 -12.63 24.31
C SER A 109 -17.46 -12.94 23.08
N LEU A 110 -17.38 -12.09 22.08
CA LEU A 110 -18.00 -12.30 20.77
C LEU A 110 -17.12 -13.25 19.96
N THR A 111 -17.71 -14.32 19.48
CA THR A 111 -17.05 -15.27 18.57
C THR A 111 -17.73 -15.20 17.22
N ILE A 112 -16.94 -15.01 16.17
CA ILE A 112 -17.39 -15.06 14.78
C ILE A 112 -16.80 -16.33 14.18
N SER A 113 -17.65 -17.21 13.67
CA SER A 113 -17.20 -18.43 12.99
C SER A 113 -16.48 -18.07 11.69
N SER A 114 -15.47 -18.85 11.34
CA SER A 114 -14.84 -18.74 10.02
C SER A 114 -15.87 -19.07 8.93
N LEU A 115 -15.76 -18.39 7.79
CA LEU A 115 -16.54 -18.76 6.62
C LEU A 115 -16.17 -20.19 6.20
N GLU A 116 -17.18 -21.00 5.90
CA GLU A 116 -16.96 -22.31 5.31
C GLU A 116 -16.32 -22.14 3.92
N LYS A 117 -15.44 -23.08 3.56
CA LYS A 117 -14.88 -23.11 2.22
C LYS A 117 -16.01 -23.32 1.22
N LEU A 118 -16.16 -22.37 0.31
CA LEU A 118 -17.09 -22.53 -0.81
C LEU A 118 -16.62 -23.68 -1.69
N GLU A 119 -17.51 -24.65 -1.92
CA GLU A 119 -17.26 -25.69 -2.91
C GLU A 119 -17.28 -25.08 -4.32
N GLU A 120 -16.26 -25.42 -5.11
CA GLU A 120 -16.22 -24.99 -6.50
C GLU A 120 -17.31 -25.70 -7.29
N PRO A 121 -18.27 -25.00 -7.90
CA PRO A 121 -19.31 -25.64 -8.72
C PRO A 121 -18.67 -26.39 -9.89
N GLN A 122 -19.21 -27.56 -10.23
CA GLN A 122 -18.73 -28.37 -11.35
C GLN A 122 -18.60 -27.59 -12.69
N PRO A 123 -19.54 -26.68 -13.05
CA PRO A 123 -19.37 -25.83 -14.24
C PRO A 123 -18.12 -24.95 -14.19
N LEU A 124 -17.73 -24.45 -13.01
CA LEU A 124 -16.52 -23.63 -12.84
C LEU A 124 -15.26 -24.48 -13.04
N ILE A 125 -15.23 -25.70 -12.50
CA ILE A 125 -14.11 -26.64 -12.68
C ILE A 125 -13.93 -26.96 -14.17
N LEU A 126 -15.04 -27.26 -14.88
CA LEU A 126 -15.02 -27.52 -16.32
C LEU A 126 -14.58 -26.29 -17.13
N LEU A 127 -15.06 -25.11 -16.76
CA LEU A 127 -14.65 -23.86 -17.40
C LEU A 127 -13.15 -23.60 -17.21
N ASN A 128 -12.64 -23.73 -16.00
CA ASN A 128 -11.20 -23.59 -15.69
C ASN A 128 -10.35 -24.57 -16.51
N SER A 129 -10.81 -25.82 -16.62
CA SER A 129 -10.11 -26.82 -17.45
C SER A 129 -10.08 -26.44 -18.93
N ARG A 130 -11.21 -25.95 -19.47
CA ARG A 130 -11.27 -25.47 -20.85
C ARG A 130 -10.38 -24.25 -21.10
N VAL A 131 -10.42 -23.26 -20.21
CA VAL A 131 -9.58 -22.07 -20.32
C VAL A 131 -8.10 -22.44 -20.32
N ARG A 132 -7.69 -23.32 -19.39
CA ARG A 132 -6.30 -23.81 -19.33
C ARG A 132 -5.84 -24.55 -20.59
N GLN A 133 -6.76 -25.23 -21.29
CA GLN A 133 -6.45 -25.87 -22.56
C GLN A 133 -6.31 -24.88 -23.73
N LEU A 134 -7.00 -23.75 -23.66
CA LEU A 134 -6.97 -22.71 -24.69
C LEU A 134 -5.82 -21.71 -24.50
N VAL A 135 -5.34 -21.51 -23.28
CA VAL A 135 -4.22 -20.61 -22.98
C VAL A 135 -2.92 -21.40 -23.15
N PRO A 136 -2.08 -21.08 -24.13
CA PRO A 136 -0.81 -21.78 -24.32
C PRO A 136 0.14 -21.47 -23.14
N PRO A 137 1.00 -22.42 -22.75
CA PRO A 137 2.09 -22.12 -21.84
C PRO A 137 3.04 -21.11 -22.49
N VAL A 138 3.34 -20.03 -21.80
CA VAL A 138 4.23 -18.97 -22.28
C VAL A 138 5.43 -18.89 -21.35
N ASP A 139 6.63 -18.84 -21.91
CA ASP A 139 7.85 -18.58 -21.14
C ASP A 139 7.87 -17.11 -20.68
N LEU A 140 8.27 -16.86 -19.43
CA LEU A 140 8.28 -15.53 -18.86
C LEU A 140 9.23 -14.58 -19.62
N THR A 141 10.32 -15.09 -20.17
CA THR A 141 11.26 -14.29 -20.97
C THR A 141 10.64 -13.86 -22.30
N GLU A 142 9.93 -14.75 -22.97
CA GLU A 142 9.20 -14.45 -24.21
C GLU A 142 8.05 -13.47 -23.93
N LEU A 143 7.32 -13.66 -22.82
CA LEU A 143 6.25 -12.79 -22.40
C LEU A 143 6.73 -11.34 -22.20
N LEU A 144 7.86 -11.14 -21.51
CA LEU A 144 8.41 -9.79 -21.27
C LEU A 144 8.76 -9.09 -22.58
N LEU A 145 9.38 -9.81 -23.53
CA LEU A 145 9.74 -9.25 -24.84
C LEU A 145 8.49 -8.96 -25.69
N GLU A 146 7.48 -9.82 -25.63
CA GLU A 146 6.21 -9.59 -26.34
C GLU A 146 5.48 -8.37 -25.77
N ILE A 147 5.41 -8.25 -24.46
CA ILE A 147 4.79 -7.10 -23.80
C ILE A 147 5.57 -5.82 -24.12
N ASP A 148 6.90 -5.86 -24.15
CA ASP A 148 7.69 -4.71 -24.59
C ASP A 148 7.40 -4.32 -26.03
N ALA A 149 7.30 -5.29 -26.94
CA ALA A 149 6.95 -5.04 -28.33
C ALA A 149 5.57 -4.37 -28.49
N ARG A 150 4.61 -4.67 -27.61
CA ARG A 150 3.26 -4.11 -27.62
C ARG A 150 3.17 -2.73 -26.95
N THR A 151 3.85 -2.55 -25.84
CA THR A 151 3.73 -1.37 -24.96
C THR A 151 4.87 -0.39 -25.09
N GLY A 152 6.07 -0.88 -25.43
CA GLY A 152 7.30 -0.10 -25.41
C GLY A 152 7.73 0.30 -23.99
N PHE A 153 7.33 -0.45 -22.95
CA PHE A 153 7.58 -0.10 -21.56
C PHE A 153 9.07 0.04 -21.23
N THR A 154 9.95 -0.68 -21.93
CA THR A 154 11.40 -0.54 -21.73
C THR A 154 11.95 0.84 -22.11
N ARG A 155 11.23 1.62 -22.90
CA ARG A 155 11.62 3.00 -23.29
C ARG A 155 11.55 3.98 -22.12
N GLU A 156 10.79 3.66 -21.09
CA GLU A 156 10.69 4.47 -19.87
C GLU A 156 11.95 4.37 -18.99
N PHE A 157 12.80 3.36 -19.24
CA PHE A 157 14.08 3.24 -18.55
C PHE A 157 15.14 4.11 -19.24
N THR A 158 15.29 5.31 -18.74
CA THR A 158 16.28 6.29 -19.23
C THR A 158 17.60 6.17 -18.46
N HIS A 159 18.72 6.48 -19.12
CA HIS A 159 20.02 6.53 -18.47
C HIS A 159 20.10 7.66 -17.44
N VAL A 160 20.83 7.45 -16.33
CA VAL A 160 20.90 8.41 -15.23
C VAL A 160 21.49 9.76 -15.62
N SER A 161 22.37 9.81 -16.62
CA SER A 161 23.08 11.01 -17.05
C SER A 161 22.91 11.38 -18.53
N GLU A 162 22.29 10.53 -19.35
CA GLU A 162 22.12 10.71 -20.78
C GLU A 162 20.65 10.65 -21.18
N SER A 163 20.21 11.56 -22.04
CA SER A 163 18.83 11.63 -22.49
C SER A 163 18.46 10.57 -23.53
N GLU A 164 19.43 10.00 -24.24
CA GLU A 164 19.22 8.99 -25.27
C GLU A 164 20.07 7.74 -25.05
N ALA A 165 19.43 6.57 -25.10
CA ALA A 165 20.11 5.30 -25.02
C ALA A 165 20.74 4.96 -26.36
N ARG A 166 22.06 4.90 -26.42
CA ARG A 166 22.84 4.52 -27.63
C ARG A 166 23.16 3.02 -27.72
N ALA A 167 22.68 2.26 -26.77
CA ALA A 167 23.05 0.86 -26.65
C ALA A 167 22.15 -0.04 -27.48
N GLN A 168 22.73 -0.77 -28.40
CA GLN A 168 22.01 -1.78 -29.19
C GLN A 168 21.40 -2.85 -28.28
N ASP A 169 20.17 -3.32 -28.62
CA ASP A 169 19.43 -4.35 -27.89
C ASP A 169 19.27 -4.06 -26.38
N LEU A 170 19.08 -2.77 -26.04
CA LEU A 170 18.93 -2.33 -24.65
C LEU A 170 17.70 -2.97 -23.99
N ASN A 171 16.60 -3.11 -24.72
CA ASN A 171 15.37 -3.76 -24.23
C ASN A 171 15.62 -5.20 -23.78
N ILE A 172 16.43 -5.99 -24.50
CA ILE A 172 16.81 -7.35 -24.09
C ILE A 172 17.57 -7.30 -22.76
N SER A 173 18.53 -6.39 -22.62
CA SER A 173 19.29 -6.23 -21.38
C SER A 173 18.39 -5.81 -20.22
N LEU A 174 17.45 -4.88 -20.45
CA LEU A 174 16.47 -4.43 -19.45
C LEU A 174 15.54 -5.54 -19.01
N CYS A 175 14.93 -6.28 -19.95
CA CYS A 175 14.07 -7.42 -19.63
C CYS A 175 14.82 -8.48 -18.82
N ALA A 176 16.08 -8.77 -19.18
CA ALA A 176 16.91 -9.71 -18.43
C ALA A 176 17.21 -9.23 -17.00
N VAL A 177 17.53 -7.95 -16.82
CA VAL A 177 17.76 -7.39 -15.48
C VAL A 177 16.48 -7.39 -14.66
N LEU A 178 15.34 -6.98 -15.21
CA LEU A 178 14.05 -7.01 -14.54
C LEU A 178 13.66 -8.43 -14.12
N LEU A 179 13.86 -9.42 -14.98
CA LEU A 179 13.62 -10.83 -14.66
C LEU A 179 14.51 -11.32 -13.52
N ALA A 180 15.81 -10.98 -13.57
CA ALA A 180 16.75 -11.35 -12.52
C ALA A 180 16.38 -10.80 -11.15
N GLU A 181 15.94 -9.55 -11.09
CA GLU A 181 15.50 -8.90 -9.86
C GLU A 181 14.15 -9.44 -9.37
N ALA A 182 13.17 -9.54 -10.25
CA ALA A 182 11.82 -10.03 -9.90
C ALA A 182 11.82 -11.47 -9.37
N CYS A 183 12.64 -12.33 -9.96
CA CYS A 183 12.78 -13.74 -9.56
C CYS A 183 13.83 -13.94 -8.45
N ASN A 184 14.56 -12.90 -8.06
CA ASN A 184 15.67 -12.97 -7.10
C ASN A 184 16.72 -14.05 -7.42
N ILE A 185 17.03 -14.24 -8.71
CA ILE A 185 17.98 -15.24 -9.19
C ILE A 185 19.37 -14.68 -9.50
N GLY A 186 19.52 -13.35 -9.45
CA GLY A 186 20.74 -12.68 -9.89
C GLY A 186 20.97 -12.77 -11.40
N HIS A 187 22.08 -12.23 -11.88
CA HIS A 187 22.37 -12.17 -13.32
C HIS A 187 22.96 -13.47 -13.88
N GLU A 188 23.60 -14.31 -13.05
CA GLU A 188 24.37 -15.48 -13.49
C GLU A 188 23.61 -16.43 -14.42
N PRO A 189 22.35 -16.83 -14.13
CA PRO A 189 21.62 -17.74 -15.00
C PRO A 189 21.29 -17.15 -16.38
N LEU A 190 21.32 -15.82 -16.50
CA LEU A 190 20.94 -15.11 -17.72
C LEU A 190 22.14 -14.71 -18.60
N ILE A 191 23.37 -14.93 -18.12
CA ILE A 191 24.58 -14.57 -18.86
C ILE A 191 24.75 -15.47 -20.07
N LYS A 192 24.88 -14.86 -21.25
CA LYS A 192 25.22 -15.51 -22.51
C LYS A 192 26.36 -14.73 -23.17
N HIS A 193 27.55 -15.31 -23.18
CA HIS A 193 28.74 -14.67 -23.75
C HIS A 193 28.66 -14.41 -25.25
N SER A 194 27.85 -15.20 -25.95
CA SER A 194 27.61 -15.05 -27.41
C SER A 194 26.63 -13.93 -27.76
N ILE A 195 25.92 -13.36 -26.75
CA ILE A 195 24.91 -12.30 -26.96
C ILE A 195 25.41 -11.05 -26.26
N PRO A 196 25.79 -9.98 -26.98
CA PRO A 196 26.33 -8.76 -26.36
C PRO A 196 25.42 -8.12 -25.34
N ALA A 197 24.09 -8.19 -25.52
CA ALA A 197 23.08 -7.68 -24.60
C ALA A 197 23.01 -8.44 -23.27
N LEU A 198 23.50 -9.68 -23.20
CA LEU A 198 23.41 -10.56 -22.04
C LEU A 198 24.77 -10.88 -21.40
N THR A 199 25.79 -10.07 -21.69
CA THR A 199 27.09 -10.21 -21.01
C THR A 199 27.00 -9.68 -19.56
N ARG A 200 27.79 -10.24 -18.65
CA ARG A 200 27.84 -9.82 -17.23
C ARG A 200 28.01 -8.32 -17.07
N HIS A 201 29.00 -7.76 -17.78
CA HIS A 201 29.29 -6.32 -17.72
C HIS A 201 28.09 -5.49 -18.17
N ARG A 202 27.44 -5.91 -19.26
CA ARG A 202 26.25 -5.23 -19.79
C ARG A 202 25.09 -5.21 -18.81
N LEU A 203 24.74 -6.38 -18.22
CA LEU A 203 23.65 -6.49 -17.26
C LEU A 203 23.92 -5.65 -15.99
N SER A 204 25.16 -5.71 -15.48
CA SER A 204 25.54 -4.88 -14.32
C SER A 204 25.46 -3.39 -14.62
N TRP A 205 25.91 -2.96 -15.81
CA TRP A 205 25.83 -1.58 -16.24
C TRP A 205 24.39 -1.10 -16.37
N VAL A 206 23.51 -1.90 -17.00
CA VAL A 206 22.09 -1.58 -17.14
C VAL A 206 21.41 -1.46 -15.77
N LYS A 207 21.66 -2.41 -14.85
CA LYS A 207 21.12 -2.34 -13.49
C LYS A 207 21.49 -1.04 -12.79
N GLN A 208 22.73 -0.61 -12.87
CA GLN A 208 23.23 0.57 -12.18
C GLN A 208 22.75 1.90 -12.78
N ASN A 209 22.54 1.97 -14.08
CA ASN A 209 22.29 3.23 -14.77
C ASN A 209 20.84 3.44 -15.24
N TYR A 210 20.03 2.38 -15.33
CA TYR A 210 18.66 2.47 -15.85
C TYR A 210 17.60 2.10 -14.83
N ILE A 211 17.90 1.20 -13.87
CA ILE A 211 16.89 0.74 -12.91
C ILE A 211 16.87 1.67 -11.70
N ARG A 212 15.81 2.48 -11.62
CA ARG A 212 15.56 3.43 -10.53
C ARG A 212 14.07 3.42 -10.20
N ALA A 213 13.70 3.95 -9.03
CA ALA A 213 12.30 4.03 -8.61
C ALA A 213 11.44 4.78 -9.64
N GLU A 214 11.90 5.92 -10.12
CA GLU A 214 11.19 6.75 -11.09
C GLU A 214 10.96 6.01 -12.42
N THR A 215 11.99 5.34 -12.95
CA THR A 215 11.86 4.60 -14.21
C THR A 215 10.99 3.36 -14.09
N LEU A 216 10.98 2.71 -12.92
CA LEU A 216 10.06 1.61 -12.63
C LEU A 216 8.61 2.08 -12.56
N VAL A 217 8.35 3.23 -11.91
CA VAL A 217 7.01 3.81 -11.84
C VAL A 217 6.49 4.17 -13.22
N SER A 218 7.30 4.85 -14.04
CA SER A 218 6.92 5.22 -15.42
C SER A 218 6.68 4.00 -16.30
N ALA A 219 7.55 2.98 -16.22
CA ALA A 219 7.38 1.74 -16.97
C ALA A 219 6.10 0.98 -16.53
N ASN A 220 5.83 0.93 -15.22
CA ASN A 220 4.61 0.34 -14.70
C ASN A 220 3.37 1.11 -15.16
N ALA A 221 3.39 2.43 -15.14
CA ALA A 221 2.29 3.24 -15.63
C ALA A 221 1.94 2.91 -17.09
N ARG A 222 2.97 2.75 -17.93
CA ARG A 222 2.78 2.37 -19.33
C ARG A 222 2.11 1.00 -19.49
N LEU A 223 2.47 0.03 -18.63
CA LEU A 223 1.85 -1.29 -18.63
C LEU A 223 0.40 -1.24 -18.18
N VAL A 224 0.10 -0.50 -17.12
CA VAL A 224 -1.25 -0.33 -16.58
C VAL A 224 -2.15 0.40 -17.58
N ASP A 225 -1.66 1.46 -18.21
CA ASP A 225 -2.41 2.19 -19.24
C ASP A 225 -2.73 1.29 -20.45
N PHE A 226 -1.79 0.46 -20.88
CA PHE A 226 -2.08 -0.53 -21.91
C PHE A 226 -3.10 -1.57 -21.45
N GLN A 227 -2.97 -2.11 -20.24
CA GLN A 227 -3.91 -3.08 -19.69
C GLN A 227 -5.32 -2.52 -19.61
N SER A 228 -5.49 -1.26 -19.23
CA SER A 228 -6.80 -0.60 -19.12
C SER A 228 -7.54 -0.49 -20.47
N THR A 229 -6.83 -0.59 -21.61
CA THR A 229 -7.43 -0.59 -22.94
C THR A 229 -7.96 -1.96 -23.39
N LEU A 230 -7.68 -3.03 -22.63
CA LEU A 230 -8.10 -4.36 -22.98
C LEU A 230 -9.54 -4.63 -22.56
N GLU A 231 -10.36 -5.15 -23.45
CA GLU A 231 -11.77 -5.51 -23.18
C GLU A 231 -11.94 -6.40 -21.95
N LEU A 232 -10.99 -7.30 -21.68
CA LEU A 232 -11.03 -8.17 -20.51
C LEU A 232 -10.86 -7.39 -19.20
N SER A 233 -10.03 -6.35 -19.19
CA SER A 233 -9.84 -5.50 -18.02
C SER A 233 -11.10 -4.70 -17.67
N GLU A 234 -11.81 -4.19 -18.66
CA GLU A 234 -13.09 -3.49 -18.47
C GLU A 234 -14.16 -4.40 -17.85
N ARG A 235 -14.11 -5.70 -18.12
CA ARG A 235 -15.03 -6.69 -17.49
C ARG A 235 -14.75 -6.95 -16.02
N TRP A 236 -13.57 -6.66 -15.55
CA TRP A 236 -13.21 -6.79 -14.12
C TRP A 236 -13.57 -5.56 -13.32
N GLY A 237 -13.41 -4.37 -13.92
CA GLY A 237 -13.74 -3.10 -13.28
C GLY A 237 -13.44 -1.91 -14.16
N GLY A 238 -13.97 -0.76 -13.77
CA GLY A 238 -13.78 0.51 -14.49
C GLY A 238 -12.50 1.26 -14.14
N GLY A 239 -11.68 0.75 -13.22
CA GLY A 239 -10.53 1.48 -12.69
C GLY A 239 -10.92 2.55 -11.66
N GLU A 240 -12.15 2.48 -11.14
CA GLU A 240 -12.70 3.44 -10.18
C GLU A 240 -12.44 3.04 -8.72
N VAL A 241 -12.19 1.76 -8.47
CA VAL A 241 -11.97 1.21 -7.13
C VAL A 241 -10.52 0.75 -7.01
N ALA A 242 -9.87 1.13 -5.91
CA ALA A 242 -8.53 0.68 -5.58
C ALA A 242 -8.48 0.07 -4.18
N SER A 243 -7.50 -0.78 -3.95
CA SER A 243 -7.13 -1.26 -2.63
C SER A 243 -5.68 -0.91 -2.31
N ALA A 244 -5.40 -0.59 -1.06
CA ALA A 244 -4.05 -0.33 -0.59
C ALA A 244 -3.73 -1.17 0.65
N ASP A 245 -2.60 -1.88 0.60
CA ASP A 245 -2.13 -2.71 1.70
C ASP A 245 -0.61 -2.75 1.78
N GLY A 246 -0.09 -2.96 2.99
CA GLY A 246 1.32 -2.95 3.31
C GLY A 246 1.91 -4.34 3.52
N MET A 247 2.78 -4.78 2.63
CA MET A 247 3.58 -5.99 2.81
C MET A 247 4.92 -5.66 3.47
N ARG A 248 5.27 -6.39 4.53
CA ARG A 248 6.47 -6.13 5.35
C ARG A 248 7.60 -7.08 5.04
N PHE A 249 8.78 -6.52 4.85
CA PHE A 249 10.01 -7.29 4.57
C PHE A 249 11.07 -6.99 5.62
N VAL A 250 11.63 -8.05 6.20
CA VAL A 250 12.84 -7.93 7.03
C VAL A 250 14.03 -7.69 6.12
N THR A 251 14.84 -6.68 6.43
CA THR A 251 16.06 -6.40 5.68
C THR A 251 17.28 -6.93 6.44
N PRO A 252 18.10 -7.81 5.83
CA PRO A 252 19.26 -8.40 6.51
C PRO A 252 20.38 -7.40 6.75
N VAL A 253 20.39 -6.31 5.98
CA VAL A 253 21.41 -5.25 6.06
C VAL A 253 20.80 -3.90 6.34
N LYS A 254 21.58 -2.99 6.91
CA LYS A 254 21.18 -1.60 7.13
C LYS A 254 21.15 -0.87 5.80
N THR A 255 19.97 -0.42 5.38
CA THR A 255 19.78 0.43 4.20
C THR A 255 19.21 1.78 4.59
N LEU A 256 19.25 2.75 3.67
CA LEU A 256 18.67 4.08 3.88
C LEU A 256 17.18 4.00 4.22
N ASN A 257 16.46 3.11 3.55
CA ASN A 257 15.00 2.94 3.67
C ASN A 257 14.59 1.95 4.76
N SER A 258 15.53 1.24 5.42
CA SER A 258 15.17 0.29 6.46
C SER A 258 15.07 0.94 7.84
N GLY A 259 14.03 0.59 8.58
CA GLY A 259 13.78 1.10 9.93
C GLY A 259 13.45 -0.01 10.94
N PRO A 260 13.77 0.19 12.23
CA PRO A 260 13.37 -0.75 13.27
C PRO A 260 11.88 -0.66 13.54
N ASN A 261 11.26 -1.82 13.83
CA ASN A 261 9.90 -1.90 14.33
C ASN A 261 9.74 -3.18 15.13
N ARG A 262 9.72 -3.09 16.45
CA ARG A 262 9.66 -4.24 17.34
C ARG A 262 8.44 -5.13 17.10
N LYS A 263 7.29 -4.54 16.77
CA LYS A 263 6.06 -5.28 16.53
C LYS A 263 6.17 -6.22 15.33
N TYR A 264 6.86 -5.79 14.27
CA TYR A 264 6.90 -6.51 12.99
C TYR A 264 8.24 -7.18 12.70
N PHE A 265 9.34 -6.64 13.21
CA PHE A 265 10.70 -7.11 12.90
C PHE A 265 11.49 -7.57 14.14
N GLY A 266 10.86 -7.61 15.31
CA GLY A 266 11.53 -7.97 16.57
C GLY A 266 12.72 -7.04 16.86
N SER A 267 13.92 -7.61 17.01
CA SER A 267 15.18 -6.86 17.17
C SER A 267 15.77 -6.35 15.86
N GLY A 268 15.22 -6.79 14.73
CA GLY A 268 15.68 -6.45 13.38
C GLY A 268 15.12 -5.12 12.86
N ARG A 269 15.28 -4.95 11.57
CA ARG A 269 14.76 -3.81 10.82
C ARG A 269 14.16 -4.28 9.51
N GLY A 270 13.32 -3.46 8.91
CA GLY A 270 12.67 -3.80 7.67
C GLY A 270 12.07 -2.59 6.97
N ILE A 271 11.38 -2.88 5.93
CA ILE A 271 10.59 -1.95 5.13
C ILE A 271 9.15 -2.44 5.04
N THR A 272 8.24 -1.54 4.73
CA THR A 272 6.90 -1.87 4.24
C THR A 272 6.85 -1.47 2.78
N TRP A 273 6.50 -2.41 1.91
CA TRP A 273 6.05 -2.14 0.55
C TRP A 273 4.56 -1.88 0.59
N TYR A 274 4.16 -0.63 0.40
CA TYR A 274 2.76 -0.24 0.38
C TYR A 274 2.28 -0.23 -1.06
N ASN A 275 1.42 -1.16 -1.39
CA ASN A 275 1.00 -1.47 -2.76
C ASN A 275 -0.44 -1.00 -3.01
N PHE A 276 -0.68 -0.49 -4.20
CA PHE A 276 -1.98 -0.03 -4.67
C PHE A 276 -2.42 -0.87 -5.86
N VAL A 277 -3.58 -1.51 -5.74
CA VAL A 277 -4.14 -2.41 -6.75
C VAL A 277 -5.51 -1.91 -7.17
N SER A 278 -5.76 -1.81 -8.48
CA SER A 278 -7.07 -1.43 -9.01
C SER A 278 -8.04 -2.62 -9.08
N ASP A 279 -9.32 -2.36 -9.28
CA ASP A 279 -10.35 -3.34 -9.58
C ASP A 279 -10.10 -4.10 -10.90
N GLN A 280 -9.21 -3.58 -11.75
CA GLN A 280 -8.72 -4.26 -12.96
C GLN A 280 -7.55 -5.23 -12.68
N TYR A 281 -7.27 -5.52 -11.41
CA TYR A 281 -6.15 -6.37 -10.95
C TYR A 281 -4.77 -5.87 -11.39
N SER A 282 -4.62 -4.57 -11.62
CA SER A 282 -3.32 -3.96 -11.89
C SER A 282 -2.73 -3.33 -10.62
N GLY A 283 -1.48 -3.68 -10.30
CA GLY A 283 -0.68 -2.94 -9.32
C GLY A 283 -0.23 -1.64 -9.95
N PHE A 284 -0.95 -0.54 -9.71
CA PHE A 284 -0.70 0.70 -10.42
C PHE A 284 0.32 1.62 -9.73
N HIS A 285 0.55 1.45 -8.45
CA HIS A 285 1.56 2.20 -7.71
C HIS A 285 2.08 1.42 -6.50
N GLY A 286 3.26 1.81 -6.01
CA GLY A 286 3.82 1.23 -4.80
C GLY A 286 4.89 2.11 -4.17
N ILE A 287 4.90 2.17 -2.83
CA ILE A 287 5.79 3.03 -2.05
C ILE A 287 6.60 2.19 -1.08
N VAL A 288 7.91 2.46 -1.01
CA VAL A 288 8.79 1.87 0.02
C VAL A 288 8.77 2.75 1.26
N ILE A 289 8.19 2.23 2.34
CA ILE A 289 8.05 2.94 3.61
C ILE A 289 9.02 2.34 4.63
N PRO A 290 9.84 3.17 5.32
CA PRO A 290 10.68 2.69 6.41
C PRO A 290 9.85 2.04 7.53
N GLY A 291 10.32 0.92 8.07
CA GLY A 291 9.58 0.11 9.04
C GLY A 291 9.11 0.83 10.31
N THR A 292 9.68 2.00 10.61
CA THR A 292 9.28 2.83 11.76
C THR A 292 8.04 3.68 11.50
N LEU A 293 7.63 3.87 10.25
CA LEU A 293 6.49 4.69 9.88
C LEU A 293 5.23 3.84 9.74
N ARG A 294 4.08 4.46 9.98
CA ARG A 294 2.78 3.85 9.72
C ARG A 294 2.46 3.98 8.23
N ASP A 295 2.14 2.86 7.60
CA ASP A 295 1.88 2.75 6.16
C ASP A 295 0.65 3.55 5.72
N SER A 296 -0.43 3.49 6.48
CA SER A 296 -1.70 4.12 6.12
C SER A 296 -1.66 5.64 5.91
N ILE A 297 -0.68 6.36 6.46
CA ILE A 297 -0.56 7.81 6.21
C ILE A 297 -0.10 8.13 4.77
N PHE A 298 0.38 7.14 4.04
CA PHE A 298 0.83 7.26 2.65
C PHE A 298 -0.27 6.94 1.62
N VAL A 299 -1.49 6.68 2.08
CA VAL A 299 -2.62 6.33 1.19
C VAL A 299 -2.86 7.41 0.13
N LEU A 300 -2.87 8.68 0.51
CA LEU A 300 -3.06 9.77 -0.43
C LEU A 300 -1.83 10.03 -1.31
N GLU A 301 -0.62 9.89 -0.75
CA GLU A 301 0.61 10.02 -1.53
C GLU A 301 0.60 9.06 -2.72
N GLY A 302 0.25 7.79 -2.49
CA GLY A 302 0.18 6.82 -3.57
C GLY A 302 -0.88 7.11 -4.62
N LEU A 303 -2.01 7.71 -4.25
CA LEU A 303 -3.04 8.13 -5.21
C LEU A 303 -2.63 9.37 -6.01
N LEU A 304 -1.90 10.30 -5.39
CA LEU A 304 -1.52 11.55 -6.01
C LEU A 304 -0.24 11.45 -6.84
N GLU A 305 0.67 10.55 -6.50
CA GLU A 305 1.96 10.39 -7.17
C GLU A 305 1.97 9.30 -8.25
N GLN A 306 0.90 8.51 -8.37
CA GLN A 306 0.77 7.53 -9.44
C GLN A 306 0.75 8.22 -10.83
N GLN A 307 1.32 7.57 -11.83
CA GLN A 307 1.49 8.13 -13.18
C GLN A 307 0.60 7.47 -14.23
N THR A 308 -0.35 6.61 -13.80
CA THR A 308 -1.27 5.91 -14.71
C THR A 308 -2.47 6.77 -15.06
N GLY A 309 -3.17 6.42 -16.13
CA GLY A 309 -4.44 7.04 -16.50
C GLY A 309 -5.62 6.64 -15.61
N LEU A 310 -5.42 5.76 -14.61
CA LEU A 310 -6.47 5.37 -13.67
C LEU A 310 -6.84 6.54 -12.74
N ASN A 311 -8.11 6.65 -12.42
CA ASN A 311 -8.63 7.68 -11.51
C ASN A 311 -9.52 7.04 -10.44
N PRO A 312 -8.97 6.30 -9.48
CA PRO A 312 -9.75 5.68 -8.42
C PRO A 312 -10.51 6.73 -7.59
N VAL A 313 -11.81 6.56 -7.47
CA VAL A 313 -12.69 7.40 -6.63
C VAL A 313 -13.00 6.75 -5.29
N GLU A 314 -12.77 5.45 -5.18
CA GLU A 314 -12.91 4.69 -3.95
C GLU A 314 -11.62 3.95 -3.63
N ILE A 315 -11.21 3.95 -2.35
CA ILE A 315 -10.07 3.18 -1.90
C ILE A 315 -10.41 2.32 -0.68
N MET A 316 -10.07 1.05 -0.76
CA MET A 316 -10.24 0.08 0.30
C MET A 316 -8.90 -0.14 1.02
N THR A 317 -8.92 -0.12 2.33
CA THR A 317 -7.76 -0.45 3.18
C THR A 317 -8.17 -1.44 4.26
N ASP A 318 -7.19 -2.09 4.90
CA ASP A 318 -7.43 -2.82 6.13
C ASP A 318 -7.83 -1.89 7.29
N THR A 319 -8.18 -2.45 8.46
CA THR A 319 -8.51 -1.67 9.65
C THR A 319 -7.37 -0.77 10.14
N GLY A 320 -6.13 -1.04 9.72
CA GLY A 320 -4.97 -0.18 9.97
C GLY A 320 -5.06 1.16 9.25
N GLY A 321 -5.82 1.24 8.16
CA GLY A 321 -6.10 2.46 7.41
C GLY A 321 -7.04 3.44 8.12
N SER A 322 -7.82 3.00 9.09
CA SER A 322 -8.75 3.86 9.82
C SER A 322 -8.03 4.72 10.86
N SER A 323 -8.02 6.04 10.65
CA SER A 323 -7.58 7.02 11.65
C SER A 323 -8.07 8.41 11.31
N ASP A 324 -8.24 9.27 12.33
CA ASP A 324 -8.67 10.68 12.16
C ASP A 324 -7.77 11.44 11.20
N ILE A 325 -6.47 11.15 11.19
CA ILE A 325 -5.50 11.78 10.30
C ILE A 325 -5.80 11.43 8.84
N ILE A 326 -6.08 10.17 8.54
CA ILE A 326 -6.37 9.71 7.17
C ILE A 326 -7.69 10.30 6.69
N PHE A 327 -8.73 10.27 7.51
CA PHE A 327 -10.00 10.91 7.17
C PHE A 327 -9.85 12.42 6.95
N GLY A 328 -9.03 13.10 7.77
CA GLY A 328 -8.71 14.50 7.57
C GLY A 328 -7.93 14.77 6.27
N GLN A 329 -7.03 13.87 5.87
CA GLN A 329 -6.32 13.96 4.59
C GLN A 329 -7.26 13.77 3.39
N ILE A 330 -8.15 12.77 3.44
CA ILE A 330 -9.15 12.52 2.39
C ILE A 330 -10.06 13.75 2.22
N GLY A 331 -10.54 14.32 3.32
CA GLY A 331 -11.35 15.54 3.28
C GLY A 331 -10.66 16.72 2.61
N ARG A 332 -9.32 16.82 2.70
CA ARG A 332 -8.54 17.85 2.00
C ARG A 332 -8.35 17.55 0.51
N ALA A 333 -8.20 16.30 0.15
CA ALA A 333 -7.96 15.91 -1.24
C ALA A 333 -9.21 16.14 -2.14
N HIS A 334 -10.40 16.21 -1.55
CA HIS A 334 -11.67 16.50 -2.26
C HIS A 334 -11.96 18.00 -2.46
N VAL A 335 -11.01 18.86 -2.15
CA VAL A 335 -11.08 20.31 -2.38
C VAL A 335 -10.18 20.69 -3.54
#